data_d129c5991a3501a2c658df8468539251
#
_entry.id   d129c5991a3501a2c658df8468539251
#
_cell.length_a   1.000
_cell.length_b   1.000
_cell.length_c   1.000
_cell.angle_alpha   90.00
_cell.angle_beta   90.00
_cell.angle_gamma   90.00
#
_symmetry.space_group_name_H-M   'P 1'
#
loop_
_entity.id
_entity.type
_entity.pdbx_description
1 polymer ?
#
loop_
_entity_poly.entity_id
_entity_poly.type
_entity_poly.pdbx_seq_one_letter_code
_entity_poly.pdbx_strand_id
1 'polypeptide(L)'
;MGNSESALISEKQLEIYQLETFFTRKEILHIYQSFENLNPDKVREAFMAGNYQVKMDYQEVIQLAELKYSPFKDRICRVFSEDQSGDMTFSDYLDMLSVMSMQAPKDLKAAYAFKIYDFNDDDEIDRTDLDELVNRVTGFRMKTEDVDGIVDEILKECDMDENGTLTAAEFEDILHKSPEFSANFNIEV
;
A
#
# COMPACT_ATOMS: atom_id res chain seq x y z
N MET A 1 -11.01 -10.74 30.71
CA MET A 1 -10.82 -9.30 30.45
C MET A 1 -10.72 -9.13 28.95
N GLY A 2 -11.81 -9.00 28.22
CA GLY A 2 -11.82 -9.04 26.76
C GLY A 2 -13.00 -8.28 26.14
N ASN A 3 -13.55 -7.25 26.81
CA ASN A 3 -14.83 -6.67 26.40
C ASN A 3 -14.83 -5.14 26.24
N SER A 4 -13.68 -4.45 26.33
CA SER A 4 -13.68 -2.98 26.21
C SER A 4 -13.31 -2.47 24.80
N GLU A 5 -12.58 -3.23 24.02
CA GLU A 5 -12.08 -2.79 22.69
C GLU A 5 -13.12 -2.96 21.58
N SER A 6 -13.96 -4.00 21.65
CA SER A 6 -15.07 -4.17 20.71
C SER A 6 -16.19 -3.12 20.87
N ALA A 7 -16.11 -2.28 21.90
CA ALA A 7 -17.12 -1.25 22.15
C ALA A 7 -16.88 0.07 21.39
N LEU A 8 -15.67 0.30 20.85
CA LEU A 8 -15.33 1.54 20.13
C LEU A 8 -15.73 1.49 18.65
N ILE A 9 -15.68 0.31 18.02
CA ILE A 9 -16.19 0.11 16.66
C ILE A 9 -17.57 -0.53 16.77
N SER A 10 -18.60 0.10 16.21
CA SER A 10 -19.96 -0.45 16.23
C SER A 10 -20.03 -1.75 15.43
N GLU A 11 -20.97 -2.65 15.82
CA GLU A 11 -21.20 -3.92 15.09
C GLU A 11 -21.43 -3.67 13.58
N LYS A 12 -22.23 -2.65 13.25
CA LYS A 12 -22.49 -2.27 11.86
C LYS A 12 -21.21 -1.88 11.13
N GLN A 13 -20.32 -1.13 11.77
CA GLN A 13 -19.06 -0.71 11.15
C GLN A 13 -18.08 -1.88 10.98
N LEU A 14 -18.05 -2.81 11.94
CA LEU A 14 -17.26 -4.04 11.80
C LEU A 14 -17.77 -4.92 10.66
N GLU A 15 -19.08 -5.03 10.48
CA GLU A 15 -19.67 -5.74 9.34
C GLU A 15 -19.25 -5.11 8.01
N ILE A 16 -19.25 -3.78 7.92
CA ILE A 16 -18.79 -3.05 6.73
C ILE A 16 -17.33 -3.39 6.43
N TYR A 17 -16.44 -3.25 7.40
CA TYR A 17 -15.03 -3.56 7.24
C TYR A 17 -14.77 -5.03 6.83
N GLN A 18 -15.56 -5.98 7.35
CA GLN A 18 -15.47 -7.38 6.94
C GLN A 18 -15.93 -7.63 5.50
N LEU A 19 -16.87 -6.84 4.98
CA LEU A 19 -17.35 -6.94 3.60
C LEU A 19 -16.38 -6.29 2.60
N GLU A 20 -15.67 -5.25 3.02
CA GLU A 20 -14.78 -4.46 2.17
C GLU A 20 -13.34 -4.99 2.16
N THR A 21 -12.97 -5.85 3.11
CA THR A 21 -11.60 -6.37 3.25
C THR A 21 -11.56 -7.90 3.30
N PHE A 22 -10.37 -8.46 3.18
CA PHE A 22 -10.14 -9.92 3.32
C PHE A 22 -9.99 -10.35 4.79
N PHE A 23 -10.22 -9.46 5.76
CA PHE A 23 -9.98 -9.72 7.18
C PHE A 23 -11.20 -10.24 7.92
N THR A 24 -10.95 -11.13 8.87
CA THR A 24 -11.92 -11.51 9.88
C THR A 24 -12.09 -10.40 10.91
N ARG A 25 -13.21 -10.42 11.62
CA ARG A 25 -13.47 -9.50 12.75
C ARG A 25 -12.29 -9.40 13.73
N LYS A 26 -11.67 -10.54 14.06
CA LYS A 26 -10.57 -10.58 15.02
C LYS A 26 -9.32 -9.86 14.49
N GLU A 27 -9.01 -10.04 13.22
CA GLU A 27 -7.90 -9.35 12.56
C GLU A 27 -8.17 -7.85 12.48
N ILE A 28 -9.38 -7.41 12.10
CA ILE A 28 -9.76 -5.99 12.09
C ILE A 28 -9.55 -5.34 13.46
N LEU A 29 -9.96 -6.01 14.54
CA LEU A 29 -9.77 -5.48 15.89
C LEU A 29 -8.28 -5.45 16.30
N HIS A 30 -7.48 -6.39 15.82
CA HIS A 30 -6.03 -6.36 16.03
C HIS A 30 -5.36 -5.21 15.26
N ILE A 31 -5.72 -5.02 14.00
CA ILE A 31 -5.26 -3.91 13.18
C ILE A 31 -5.66 -2.55 13.79
N TYR A 32 -6.89 -2.47 14.33
CA TYR A 32 -7.35 -1.27 15.03
C TYR A 32 -6.42 -0.87 16.19
N GLN A 33 -5.91 -1.83 16.96
CA GLN A 33 -4.97 -1.55 18.05
C GLN A 33 -3.67 -0.90 17.54
N SER A 34 -3.16 -1.37 16.41
CA SER A 34 -1.96 -0.78 15.79
C SER A 34 -2.21 0.66 15.34
N PHE A 35 -3.36 0.92 14.72
CA PHE A 35 -3.77 2.26 14.31
C PHE A 35 -4.02 3.19 15.51
N GLU A 36 -4.73 2.71 16.53
CA GLU A 36 -5.00 3.45 17.76
C GLU A 36 -3.69 3.86 18.46
N ASN A 37 -2.67 3.00 18.47
CA ASN A 37 -1.39 3.26 19.10
C ASN A 37 -0.59 4.42 18.47
N LEU A 38 -0.93 4.85 17.25
CA LEU A 38 -0.32 6.03 16.63
C LEU A 38 -0.67 7.31 17.42
N ASN A 39 -1.93 7.46 17.80
CA ASN A 39 -2.41 8.59 18.61
C ASN A 39 -3.66 8.17 19.41
N PRO A 40 -3.46 7.53 20.58
CA PRO A 40 -4.56 6.90 21.32
C PRO A 40 -5.69 7.87 21.73
N ASP A 41 -5.35 9.09 22.11
CA ASP A 41 -6.34 10.07 22.56
C ASP A 41 -7.21 10.53 21.39
N LYS A 42 -6.60 10.90 20.27
CA LYS A 42 -7.28 11.33 19.03
C LYS A 42 -8.22 10.24 18.49
N VAL A 43 -7.72 9.00 18.41
CA VAL A 43 -8.49 7.88 17.84
C VAL A 43 -9.63 7.49 18.76
N ARG A 44 -9.40 7.33 20.07
CA ARG A 44 -10.43 6.96 21.02
C ARG A 44 -11.56 7.98 21.11
N GLU A 45 -11.22 9.26 21.21
CA GLU A 45 -12.21 10.33 21.24
C GLU A 45 -13.10 10.31 19.99
N ALA A 46 -12.49 10.20 18.81
CA ALA A 46 -13.23 10.14 17.55
C ALA A 46 -14.13 8.92 17.44
N PHE A 47 -13.62 7.73 17.76
CA PHE A 47 -14.38 6.48 17.66
C PHE A 47 -15.50 6.40 18.69
N MET A 48 -15.29 6.91 19.92
CA MET A 48 -16.36 7.06 20.94
C MET A 48 -17.49 7.99 20.46
N ALA A 49 -17.16 9.01 19.68
CA ALA A 49 -18.13 9.90 19.05
C ALA A 49 -18.78 9.31 17.78
N GLY A 50 -18.41 8.09 17.37
CA GLY A 50 -18.86 7.45 16.12
C GLY A 50 -18.23 8.05 14.86
N ASN A 51 -17.17 8.83 15.01
CA ASN A 51 -16.41 9.37 13.87
C ASN A 51 -15.30 8.41 13.45
N TYR A 52 -15.59 7.53 12.51
CA TYR A 52 -14.64 6.59 11.93
C TYR A 52 -13.79 7.18 10.79
N GLN A 53 -14.02 8.46 10.44
CA GLN A 53 -13.28 9.18 9.39
C GLN A 53 -12.13 10.04 9.94
N VAL A 54 -11.75 9.85 11.20
CA VAL A 54 -10.59 10.52 11.77
C VAL A 54 -9.33 10.11 10.99
N LYS A 55 -8.58 11.11 10.50
CA LYS A 55 -7.34 10.90 9.76
C LYS A 55 -6.14 10.98 10.69
N MET A 56 -5.19 10.08 10.49
CA MET A 56 -3.85 10.16 11.05
C MET A 56 -2.95 10.87 10.05
N ASP A 57 -2.15 11.80 10.55
CA ASP A 57 -1.24 12.56 9.70
C ASP A 57 -0.17 11.64 9.10
N TYR A 58 0.27 11.92 7.88
CA TYR A 58 1.30 11.14 7.18
C TYR A 58 2.52 10.82 8.07
N GLN A 59 2.99 11.78 8.88
CA GLN A 59 4.14 11.59 9.76
C GLN A 59 3.88 10.56 10.88
N GLU A 60 2.64 10.39 11.29
CA GLU A 60 2.21 9.37 12.25
C GLU A 60 2.10 8.01 11.54
N VAL A 61 1.45 7.98 10.37
CA VAL A 61 1.21 6.77 9.58
C VAL A 61 2.51 6.05 9.20
N ILE A 62 3.54 6.78 8.77
CA ILE A 62 4.83 6.19 8.40
C ILE A 62 5.64 5.60 9.56
N GLN A 63 5.15 5.70 10.81
CA GLN A 63 5.72 5.00 11.97
C GLN A 63 5.19 3.58 12.14
N LEU A 64 4.11 3.23 11.44
CA LEU A 64 3.58 1.85 11.40
C LEU A 64 4.68 0.88 10.96
N ALA A 65 4.71 -0.28 11.58
CA ALA A 65 5.76 -1.29 11.38
C ALA A 65 5.88 -1.69 9.90
N GLU A 66 4.75 -1.76 9.21
CA GLU A 66 4.58 -2.16 7.82
C GLU A 66 5.17 -1.14 6.85
N LEU A 67 5.17 0.15 7.22
CA LEU A 67 5.60 1.25 6.34
C LEU A 67 6.98 1.80 6.68
N LYS A 68 7.38 1.71 7.95
CA LYS A 68 8.55 2.41 8.49
C LYS A 68 9.82 2.24 7.67
N TYR A 69 10.06 1.05 7.16
CA TYR A 69 11.26 0.70 6.40
C TYR A 69 11.04 0.59 4.90
N SER A 70 9.81 0.79 4.43
CA SER A 70 9.50 0.74 3.00
C SER A 70 10.11 1.96 2.28
N PRO A 71 10.85 1.74 1.17
CA PRO A 71 11.32 2.83 0.32
C PRO A 71 10.20 3.54 -0.44
N PHE A 72 9.00 2.95 -0.44
CA PHE A 72 7.81 3.45 -1.16
C PHE A 72 6.72 3.97 -0.22
N LYS A 73 7.01 4.16 1.07
CA LYS A 73 6.01 4.55 2.08
C LYS A 73 5.22 5.81 1.72
N ASP A 74 5.87 6.78 1.08
CA ASP A 74 5.23 8.01 0.59
C ASP A 74 4.20 7.72 -0.52
N ARG A 75 4.57 6.88 -1.47
CA ARG A 75 3.67 6.45 -2.55
C ARG A 75 2.54 5.58 -2.03
N ILE A 76 2.85 4.61 -1.17
CA ILE A 76 1.84 3.75 -0.53
C ILE A 76 0.81 4.60 0.20
N CYS A 77 1.25 5.52 1.08
CA CYS A 77 0.32 6.38 1.80
C CYS A 77 -0.54 7.23 0.84
N ARG A 78 0.05 7.78 -0.22
CA ARG A 78 -0.67 8.58 -1.21
C ARG A 78 -1.69 7.76 -2.00
N VAL A 79 -1.32 6.57 -2.46
CA VAL A 79 -2.19 5.69 -3.26
C VAL A 79 -3.38 5.17 -2.46
N PHE A 80 -3.20 4.91 -1.16
CA PHE A 80 -4.27 4.39 -0.31
C PHE A 80 -5.07 5.48 0.42
N SER A 81 -4.63 6.73 0.48
CA SER A 81 -5.44 7.81 1.04
C SER A 81 -6.45 8.32 0.00
N GLU A 82 -7.72 8.43 0.40
CA GLU A 82 -8.83 8.82 -0.49
C GLU A 82 -8.56 10.16 -1.21
N ASP A 83 -7.96 11.13 -0.51
CA ASP A 83 -7.65 12.47 -1.05
C ASP A 83 -6.21 12.62 -1.54
N GLN A 84 -5.45 11.52 -1.62
CA GLN A 84 -4.05 11.47 -2.04
C GLN A 84 -3.10 12.35 -1.19
N SER A 85 -3.53 12.75 0.01
CA SER A 85 -2.70 13.55 0.92
C SER A 85 -1.57 12.74 1.60
N GLY A 86 -1.77 11.42 1.68
CA GLY A 86 -0.95 10.51 2.48
C GLY A 86 -1.41 10.41 3.94
N ASP A 87 -2.37 11.25 4.37
CA ASP A 87 -3.04 11.09 5.66
C ASP A 87 -4.08 9.98 5.55
N MET A 88 -4.15 9.09 6.52
CA MET A 88 -5.01 7.91 6.43
C MET A 88 -6.09 7.87 7.50
N THR A 89 -7.30 7.52 7.09
CA THR A 89 -8.33 7.01 7.98
C THR A 89 -8.03 5.57 8.37
N PHE A 90 -8.76 5.04 9.34
CA PHE A 90 -8.67 3.61 9.65
C PHE A 90 -9.13 2.72 8.47
N SER A 91 -10.09 3.19 7.68
CA SER A 91 -10.53 2.50 6.46
C SER A 91 -9.40 2.41 5.43
N ASP A 92 -8.73 3.53 5.14
CA ASP A 92 -7.60 3.58 4.21
C ASP A 92 -6.47 2.61 4.64
N TYR A 93 -6.19 2.57 5.95
CA TYR A 93 -5.19 1.65 6.49
C TYR A 93 -5.60 0.18 6.38
N LEU A 94 -6.87 -0.14 6.64
CA LEU A 94 -7.39 -1.49 6.44
C LEU A 94 -7.33 -1.92 4.98
N ASP A 95 -7.69 -1.04 4.05
CA ASP A 95 -7.64 -1.30 2.61
C ASP A 95 -6.21 -1.57 2.16
N MET A 96 -5.25 -0.77 2.61
CA MET A 96 -3.83 -0.98 2.34
C MET A 96 -3.38 -2.38 2.80
N LEU A 97 -3.65 -2.74 4.05
CA LEU A 97 -3.27 -4.05 4.58
C LEU A 97 -4.01 -5.19 3.88
N SER A 98 -5.29 -4.98 3.52
CA SER A 98 -6.10 -5.95 2.82
C SER A 98 -5.54 -6.28 1.44
N VAL A 99 -5.20 -5.26 0.64
CA VAL A 99 -4.55 -5.43 -0.67
C VAL A 99 -3.19 -6.11 -0.55
N MET A 100 -2.43 -5.77 0.48
CA MET A 100 -1.10 -6.34 0.75
C MET A 100 -1.14 -7.65 1.55
N SER A 101 -2.33 -8.19 1.84
CA SER A 101 -2.46 -9.47 2.56
C SER A 101 -2.25 -10.67 1.64
N MET A 102 -1.97 -11.83 2.22
CA MET A 102 -1.83 -13.09 1.46
C MET A 102 -3.13 -13.51 0.75
N GLN A 103 -4.29 -13.05 1.23
CA GLN A 103 -5.62 -13.38 0.71
C GLN A 103 -5.99 -12.58 -0.54
N ALA A 104 -5.34 -11.43 -0.78
CA ALA A 104 -5.65 -10.59 -1.92
C ALA A 104 -5.27 -11.25 -3.25
N PRO A 105 -6.13 -11.16 -4.28
CA PRO A 105 -5.83 -11.65 -5.63
C PRO A 105 -4.59 -10.97 -6.23
N LYS A 106 -3.86 -11.70 -7.06
CA LYS A 106 -2.65 -11.17 -7.72
C LYS A 106 -2.94 -9.94 -8.58
N ASP A 107 -4.05 -9.96 -9.32
CA ASP A 107 -4.47 -8.87 -10.19
C ASP A 107 -4.71 -7.58 -9.40
N LEU A 108 -5.34 -7.71 -8.21
CA LEU A 108 -5.54 -6.56 -7.32
C LEU A 108 -4.20 -6.00 -6.84
N LYS A 109 -3.27 -6.87 -6.43
CA LYS A 109 -1.91 -6.47 -6.04
C LYS A 109 -1.16 -5.79 -7.16
N ALA A 110 -1.25 -6.33 -8.39
CA ALA A 110 -0.63 -5.76 -9.57
C ALA A 110 -1.15 -4.34 -9.86
N ALA A 111 -2.47 -4.15 -9.79
CA ALA A 111 -3.08 -2.84 -10.02
C ALA A 111 -2.62 -1.78 -9.00
N TYR A 112 -2.48 -2.15 -7.73
CA TYR A 112 -1.97 -1.22 -6.72
C TYR A 112 -0.45 -1.01 -6.81
N ALA A 113 0.32 -2.06 -7.13
CA ALA A 113 1.75 -1.93 -7.37
C ALA A 113 2.05 -1.00 -8.55
N PHE A 114 1.28 -1.09 -9.64
CA PHE A 114 1.35 -0.18 -10.77
C PHE A 114 1.21 1.28 -10.31
N LYS A 115 0.15 1.61 -9.57
CA LYS A 115 -0.08 2.95 -9.03
C LYS A 115 1.03 3.44 -8.08
N ILE A 116 1.64 2.53 -7.33
CA ILE A 116 2.74 2.87 -6.42
C ILE A 116 4.01 3.22 -7.20
N TYR A 117 4.25 2.56 -8.32
CA TYR A 117 5.45 2.74 -9.15
C TYR A 117 5.31 3.77 -10.27
N ASP A 118 4.10 4.15 -10.62
CA ASP A 118 3.79 5.33 -11.43
C ASP A 118 3.96 6.59 -10.56
N PHE A 119 5.17 7.15 -10.52
CA PHE A 119 5.51 8.24 -9.60
C PHE A 119 4.96 9.60 -10.04
N ASN A 120 4.71 9.78 -11.34
CA ASN A 120 4.19 11.02 -11.91
C ASN A 120 2.65 11.02 -12.06
N ASP A 121 1.99 9.86 -11.81
CA ASP A 121 0.54 9.64 -11.91
C ASP A 121 -0.02 9.92 -13.34
N ASP A 122 0.69 9.44 -14.38
CA ASP A 122 0.27 9.58 -15.80
C ASP A 122 -0.33 8.29 -16.39
N ASP A 123 -0.55 7.26 -15.57
CA ASP A 123 -1.08 5.95 -15.93
C ASP A 123 -0.16 5.11 -16.83
N GLU A 124 1.13 5.44 -16.89
CA GLU A 124 2.17 4.66 -17.53
C GLU A 124 3.38 4.54 -16.58
N ILE A 125 4.19 3.49 -16.74
CA ILE A 125 5.49 3.38 -16.06
C ILE A 125 6.56 3.58 -17.12
N ASP A 126 7.11 4.77 -17.16
CA ASP A 126 8.15 5.14 -18.10
C ASP A 126 9.57 4.96 -17.52
N ARG A 127 10.58 5.32 -18.31
CA ARG A 127 11.98 5.28 -17.88
C ARG A 127 12.23 6.07 -16.60
N THR A 128 11.56 7.22 -16.41
CA THR A 128 11.74 8.07 -15.22
C THR A 128 11.24 7.38 -13.97
N ASP A 129 10.10 6.69 -14.06
CA ASP A 129 9.54 5.89 -12.98
C ASP A 129 10.43 4.69 -12.65
N LEU A 130 10.94 4.00 -13.67
CA LEU A 130 11.85 2.88 -13.47
C LEU A 130 13.19 3.32 -12.86
N ASP A 131 13.75 4.46 -13.26
CA ASP A 131 14.94 5.05 -12.65
C ASP A 131 14.71 5.33 -11.15
N GLU A 132 13.58 5.95 -10.81
CA GLU A 132 13.22 6.23 -9.43
C GLU A 132 12.99 4.94 -8.63
N LEU A 133 12.31 3.94 -9.22
CA LEU A 133 12.09 2.63 -8.62
C LEU A 133 13.42 1.96 -8.25
N VAL A 134 14.34 1.84 -9.21
CA VAL A 134 15.67 1.20 -9.02
C VAL A 134 16.48 1.97 -7.97
N ASN A 135 16.48 3.30 -8.04
CA ASN A 135 17.17 4.14 -7.06
C ASN A 135 16.64 3.95 -5.65
N ARG A 136 15.32 3.92 -5.45
CA ARG A 136 14.71 3.71 -4.14
C ARG A 136 15.01 2.33 -3.57
N VAL A 137 14.88 1.28 -4.38
CA VAL A 137 15.17 -0.10 -3.94
C VAL A 137 16.63 -0.27 -3.54
N THR A 138 17.55 0.37 -4.27
CA THR A 138 19.00 0.28 -4.00
C THR A 138 19.48 1.32 -2.97
N GLY A 139 18.57 2.17 -2.46
CA GLY A 139 18.87 3.23 -1.49
C GLY A 139 19.80 4.28 -2.07
N PHE A 140 19.68 4.58 -3.37
CA PHE A 140 20.48 5.57 -4.12
C PHE A 140 21.99 5.31 -4.04
N ARG A 141 22.40 4.03 -4.02
CA ARG A 141 23.82 3.63 -3.90
C ARG A 141 24.46 3.21 -5.20
N MET A 142 23.66 3.02 -6.25
CA MET A 142 24.15 2.62 -7.56
C MET A 142 24.65 3.84 -8.37
N LYS A 143 25.54 3.60 -9.31
CA LYS A 143 25.93 4.61 -10.29
C LYS A 143 24.85 4.74 -11.36
N THR A 144 24.73 5.91 -11.94
CA THR A 144 23.73 6.19 -12.98
C THR A 144 23.84 5.19 -14.14
N GLU A 145 25.04 4.85 -14.59
CA GLU A 145 25.25 3.91 -15.70
C GLU A 145 24.76 2.49 -15.38
N ASP A 146 24.85 2.08 -14.10
CA ASP A 146 24.37 0.77 -13.65
C ASP A 146 22.82 0.78 -13.55
N VAL A 147 22.21 1.89 -13.10
CA VAL A 147 20.75 2.10 -13.09
C VAL A 147 20.21 2.08 -14.51
N ASP A 148 20.80 2.85 -15.42
CA ASP A 148 20.43 2.90 -16.85
C ASP A 148 20.44 1.50 -17.47
N GLY A 149 21.47 0.70 -17.17
CA GLY A 149 21.59 -0.68 -17.66
C GLY A 149 20.45 -1.59 -17.19
N ILE A 150 20.04 -1.47 -15.91
CA ILE A 150 18.91 -2.23 -15.36
C ILE A 150 17.59 -1.80 -16.00
N VAL A 151 17.38 -0.50 -16.14
CA VAL A 151 16.14 0.05 -16.74
C VAL A 151 16.03 -0.36 -18.22
N ASP A 152 17.13 -0.33 -18.96
CA ASP A 152 17.17 -0.83 -20.35
C ASP A 152 16.81 -2.31 -20.45
N GLU A 153 17.27 -3.14 -19.51
CA GLU A 153 16.90 -4.56 -19.47
C GLU A 153 15.41 -4.74 -19.12
N ILE A 154 14.88 -3.98 -18.16
CA ILE A 154 13.46 -4.04 -17.79
C ILE A 154 12.59 -3.68 -19.01
N LEU A 155 12.83 -2.55 -19.65
CA LEU A 155 12.04 -2.15 -20.82
C LEU A 155 12.15 -3.17 -21.95
N LYS A 156 13.36 -3.66 -22.24
CA LYS A 156 13.57 -4.67 -23.28
C LYS A 156 12.79 -5.98 -23.05
N GLU A 157 12.62 -6.37 -21.80
CA GLU A 157 11.93 -7.63 -21.46
C GLU A 157 10.43 -7.45 -21.30
N CYS A 158 9.97 -6.26 -20.93
CA CYS A 158 8.64 -5.99 -20.43
C CYS A 158 7.76 -5.15 -21.36
N ASP A 159 8.35 -4.22 -22.09
CA ASP A 159 7.69 -3.38 -23.08
C ASP A 159 7.47 -4.18 -24.37
N MET A 160 6.25 -4.71 -24.53
CA MET A 160 5.94 -5.64 -25.64
C MET A 160 5.66 -4.93 -26.97
N ASP A 161 5.22 -3.68 -26.91
CA ASP A 161 4.90 -2.89 -28.10
C ASP A 161 6.02 -1.91 -28.48
N GLU A 162 7.12 -1.91 -27.72
CA GLU A 162 8.34 -1.12 -27.94
C GLU A 162 8.06 0.40 -27.96
N ASN A 163 7.08 0.85 -27.17
CA ASN A 163 6.72 2.27 -27.08
C ASN A 163 7.56 3.07 -26.05
N GLY A 164 8.34 2.38 -25.22
CA GLY A 164 9.22 2.96 -24.20
C GLY A 164 8.58 3.13 -22.83
N THR A 165 7.34 2.64 -22.65
CA THR A 165 6.59 2.68 -21.40
C THR A 165 5.98 1.31 -21.10
N LEU A 166 5.58 1.07 -19.85
CA LEU A 166 4.82 -0.11 -19.47
C LEU A 166 3.39 0.32 -19.14
N THR A 167 2.45 -0.21 -19.88
CA THR A 167 1.02 -0.11 -19.56
C THR A 167 0.67 -0.99 -18.37
N ALA A 168 -0.48 -0.75 -17.72
CA ALA A 168 -0.98 -1.59 -16.63
C ALA A 168 -1.10 -3.07 -17.05
N ALA A 169 -1.50 -3.34 -18.31
CA ALA A 169 -1.64 -4.69 -18.84
C ALA A 169 -0.29 -5.42 -19.00
N GLU A 170 0.73 -4.74 -19.51
CA GLU A 170 2.08 -5.28 -19.62
C GLU A 170 2.69 -5.55 -18.25
N PHE A 171 2.52 -4.61 -17.32
CA PHE A 171 2.96 -4.75 -15.94
C PHE A 171 2.28 -5.95 -15.23
N GLU A 172 0.97 -6.11 -15.39
CA GLU A 172 0.24 -7.26 -14.86
C GLU A 172 0.76 -8.59 -15.44
N ASP A 173 0.99 -8.66 -16.76
CA ASP A 173 1.51 -9.86 -17.45
C ASP A 173 2.90 -10.26 -16.91
N ILE A 174 3.77 -9.29 -16.63
CA ILE A 174 5.08 -9.52 -16.00
C ILE A 174 4.92 -10.12 -14.62
N LEU A 175 4.03 -9.55 -13.81
CA LEU A 175 3.83 -9.99 -12.44
C LEU A 175 3.23 -11.40 -12.36
N HIS A 176 2.36 -11.76 -13.32
CA HIS A 176 1.86 -13.12 -13.44
C HIS A 176 2.97 -14.14 -13.73
N LYS A 177 3.99 -13.74 -14.47
CA LYS A 177 5.17 -14.57 -14.79
C LYS A 177 6.19 -14.61 -13.66
N SER A 178 6.09 -13.72 -12.68
CA SER A 178 7.01 -13.59 -11.53
C SER A 178 6.37 -14.11 -10.23
N PRO A 179 6.54 -15.39 -9.88
CA PRO A 179 5.90 -15.97 -8.69
C PRO A 179 6.38 -15.32 -7.37
N GLU A 180 7.58 -14.75 -7.38
CA GLU A 180 8.18 -14.10 -6.20
C GLU A 180 7.59 -12.73 -5.89
N PHE A 181 6.99 -12.05 -6.88
CA PHE A 181 6.39 -10.73 -6.66
C PHE A 181 5.32 -10.75 -5.58
N SER A 182 4.38 -11.70 -5.69
CA SER A 182 3.29 -11.80 -4.71
C SER A 182 3.78 -12.05 -3.29
N ALA A 183 4.90 -12.76 -3.12
CA ALA A 183 5.51 -12.99 -1.81
C ALA A 183 6.14 -11.72 -1.25
N ASN A 184 6.81 -10.93 -2.09
CA ASN A 184 7.49 -9.69 -1.69
C ASN A 184 6.52 -8.52 -1.47
N PHE A 185 5.31 -8.58 -2.04
CA PHE A 185 4.27 -7.56 -1.87
C PHE A 185 3.34 -7.85 -0.67
N ASN A 186 3.58 -8.94 0.08
CA ASN A 186 2.79 -9.29 1.24
C ASN A 186 3.27 -8.60 2.51
N ILE A 187 2.30 -8.16 3.32
CA ILE A 187 2.50 -7.75 4.71
C ILE A 187 1.85 -8.81 5.61
N GLU A 188 2.58 -9.27 6.60
CA GLU A 188 2.03 -10.14 7.65
C GLU A 188 1.30 -9.28 8.69
N VAL A 189 0.04 -9.62 8.97
CA VAL A 189 -0.85 -8.94 9.93
C VAL A 189 -1.07 -9.79 11.17
#